data_ebd4a5e14bf4bfbccf95c4a0c86e0045
#
_entry.id   ebd4a5e14bf4bfbccf95c4a0c86e0045
#
_cell.length_a   1.000
_cell.length_b   1.000
_cell.length_c   1.000
_cell.angle_alpha   90.00
_cell.angle_beta   90.00
_cell.angle_gamma   90.00
#
_symmetry.space_group_name_H-M   'P 1'
#
loop_
_entity.id
_entity.type
_entity.pdbx_description
1 polymer ?
#
loop_
_entity_poly.entity_id
_entity_poly.type
_entity_poly.pdbx_seq_one_letter_code
_entity_poly.pdbx_strand_id
1 'polypeptide(L)'
;MIEGYPTRTYVLTLNIRPRPREAIKPAELIQVTGHQDLTLNARRAITILWHNAHIQGVADGRDYTIEIDDLKPAAHKGYEMVEEAIEALMRTLLVVRLPNGSTRRVQFLGGNDLDDPDRPAGVLTYSFDKRLIEVLRDSTIWGKIALPVLMAFTSKYTISLYENLAQLSGLSLKTSQDYSLDTFRELLGVPPGRYKTFGELNKHVLKPVIAEVNALAPFGVSVVPVKQGKKVVQIRIGWWTKDATALRKAFDELQRSRISRRARISSPDYSRGGARRGAERVLRPRPLPPSLPVGRRPAGEAKAGE
;
A
#
# COMPACT_ATOMS: atom_id res chain seq x y z
N MET A 1 19.88 25.52 -32.89
CA MET A 1 20.36 25.03 -31.57
C MET A 1 19.12 24.72 -30.73
N ILE A 2 18.83 23.45 -30.51
CA ILE A 2 17.71 23.03 -29.69
C ILE A 2 18.29 22.90 -28.28
N GLU A 3 17.92 23.81 -27.39
CA GLU A 3 18.30 23.79 -25.99
C GLU A 3 17.78 22.46 -25.37
N GLY A 4 18.73 21.65 -24.87
CA GLY A 4 18.44 20.40 -24.22
C GLY A 4 17.66 20.64 -22.93
N TYR A 5 16.48 20.06 -22.82
CA TYR A 5 15.77 19.94 -21.54
C TYR A 5 16.69 19.26 -20.52
N PRO A 6 16.78 19.78 -19.29
CA PRO A 6 17.58 19.17 -18.26
C PRO A 6 17.09 17.73 -18.04
N THR A 7 17.97 16.77 -18.28
CA THR A 7 17.71 15.35 -17.99
C THR A 7 17.43 15.26 -16.49
N ARG A 8 16.19 15.06 -16.09
CA ARG A 8 15.86 14.78 -14.68
C ARG A 8 16.57 13.50 -14.27
N THR A 9 17.61 13.66 -13.47
CA THR A 9 18.27 12.51 -12.83
C THR A 9 17.32 11.95 -11.81
N TYR A 10 16.67 10.84 -12.13
CA TYR A 10 15.82 10.11 -11.17
C TYR A 10 16.71 9.34 -10.20
N VAL A 11 16.40 9.42 -8.92
CA VAL A 11 17.05 8.60 -7.91
C VAL A 11 16.38 7.24 -7.91
N LEU A 12 17.16 6.18 -8.11
CA LEU A 12 16.64 4.82 -8.01
C LEU A 12 16.28 4.49 -6.55
N THR A 13 15.18 3.79 -6.35
CA THR A 13 14.69 3.39 -5.02
C THR A 13 15.75 2.62 -4.24
N LEU A 14 16.49 1.74 -4.90
CA LEU A 14 17.56 0.94 -4.30
C LEU A 14 18.76 1.77 -3.80
N ASN A 15 18.94 2.98 -4.31
CA ASN A 15 20.02 3.88 -3.88
C ASN A 15 19.65 4.70 -2.64
N ILE A 16 18.41 4.60 -2.17
CA ILE A 16 17.95 5.34 -1.00
C ILE A 16 18.23 4.51 0.24
N ARG A 17 19.08 5.02 1.12
CA ARG A 17 19.39 4.36 2.37
C ARG A 17 18.21 4.46 3.34
N PRO A 18 17.61 3.33 3.77
CA PRO A 18 16.54 3.35 4.75
C PRO A 18 17.06 3.82 6.11
N ARG A 19 16.18 4.51 6.85
CA ARG A 19 16.47 4.86 8.26
C ARG A 19 16.19 3.65 9.16
N PRO A 20 16.72 3.61 10.36
CA PRO A 20 16.38 2.58 11.34
C PRO A 20 14.85 2.51 11.52
N ARG A 21 14.28 1.31 11.46
CA ARG A 21 12.83 1.04 11.56
C ARG A 21 11.95 1.67 10.47
N GLU A 22 12.54 2.08 9.35
CA GLU A 22 11.83 2.59 8.18
C GLU A 22 12.22 1.77 6.95
N ALA A 23 11.27 1.14 6.28
CA ALA A 23 11.51 0.48 5.00
C ALA A 23 11.22 1.44 3.85
N ILE A 24 12.09 1.44 2.84
CA ILE A 24 11.87 2.08 1.55
C ILE A 24 11.30 1.02 0.61
N LYS A 25 10.00 1.06 0.35
CA LYS A 25 9.31 0.04 -0.43
C LYS A 25 9.00 0.56 -1.83
N PRO A 26 9.46 -0.09 -2.91
CA PRO A 26 9.17 0.30 -4.29
C PRO A 26 7.66 0.35 -4.57
N ALA A 27 7.26 1.27 -5.43
CA ALA A 27 5.86 1.42 -5.83
C ALA A 27 5.30 0.13 -6.44
N GLU A 28 6.09 -0.58 -7.20
CA GLU A 28 5.74 -1.84 -7.84
C GLU A 28 5.39 -2.93 -6.82
N LEU A 29 6.05 -2.94 -5.64
CA LEU A 29 5.70 -3.84 -4.53
C LEU A 29 4.48 -3.36 -3.71
N ILE A 30 4.15 -2.07 -3.78
CA ILE A 30 2.98 -1.50 -3.10
C ILE A 30 1.72 -1.72 -3.93
N GLN A 31 1.84 -1.56 -5.25
CA GLN A 31 0.73 -1.57 -6.21
C GLN A 31 0.50 -2.93 -6.87
N VAL A 32 1.18 -3.99 -6.40
CA VAL A 32 0.95 -5.34 -6.94
C VAL A 32 -0.50 -5.77 -6.79
N THR A 33 -0.99 -6.52 -7.77
CA THR A 33 -2.26 -7.24 -7.70
C THR A 33 -2.03 -8.74 -7.56
N GLY A 34 -3.08 -9.51 -7.23
CA GLY A 34 -2.94 -10.96 -6.99
C GLY A 34 -2.65 -11.34 -5.53
N HIS A 35 -2.52 -10.35 -4.64
CA HIS A 35 -2.17 -10.55 -3.24
C HIS A 35 -3.36 -10.66 -2.27
N GLN A 36 -4.58 -10.81 -2.78
CA GLN A 36 -5.82 -10.82 -1.97
C GLN A 36 -5.88 -11.97 -0.95
N ASP A 37 -5.19 -13.07 -1.22
CA ASP A 37 -5.19 -14.26 -0.35
C ASP A 37 -4.10 -14.19 0.73
N LEU A 38 -3.17 -13.24 0.66
CA LEU A 38 -2.17 -13.06 1.70
C LEU A 38 -2.81 -12.75 3.05
N THR A 39 -2.28 -13.40 4.08
CA THR A 39 -2.63 -13.13 5.48
C THR A 39 -2.02 -11.80 5.95
N LEU A 40 -2.44 -11.32 7.12
CA LEU A 40 -1.83 -10.17 7.77
C LEU A 40 -0.32 -10.37 8.01
N ASN A 41 0.04 -11.59 8.46
CA ASN A 41 1.44 -11.91 8.77
C ASN A 41 2.29 -12.01 7.51
N ALA A 42 1.79 -12.58 6.43
CA ALA A 42 2.49 -12.62 5.15
C ALA A 42 2.75 -11.19 4.60
N ARG A 43 1.80 -10.27 4.76
CA ARG A 43 1.99 -8.87 4.37
C ARG A 43 3.00 -8.11 5.22
N ARG A 44 3.10 -8.44 6.51
CA ARG A 44 4.17 -7.91 7.37
C ARG A 44 5.51 -8.49 6.96
N ALA A 45 5.56 -9.82 6.81
CA ALA A 45 6.77 -10.55 6.47
C ALA A 45 7.39 -9.99 5.18
N ILE A 46 6.63 -9.84 4.08
CA ILE A 46 7.22 -9.34 2.82
C ILE A 46 7.84 -7.94 2.97
N THR A 47 7.27 -7.06 3.78
CA THR A 47 7.84 -5.72 3.98
C THR A 47 9.11 -5.76 4.84
N ILE A 48 9.17 -6.65 5.84
CA ILE A 48 10.36 -6.85 6.67
C ILE A 48 11.48 -7.53 5.86
N LEU A 49 11.15 -8.58 5.12
CA LEU A 49 12.10 -9.27 4.23
C LEU A 49 12.68 -8.32 3.18
N TRP A 50 11.84 -7.48 2.57
CA TRP A 50 12.28 -6.46 1.64
C TRP A 50 13.24 -5.45 2.31
N HIS A 51 12.89 -4.96 3.49
CA HIS A 51 13.73 -4.04 4.24
C HIS A 51 15.10 -4.65 4.57
N ASN A 52 15.10 -5.89 5.05
CA ASN A 52 16.32 -6.64 5.36
C ASN A 52 17.21 -6.82 4.11
N ALA A 53 16.65 -7.24 2.99
CA ALA A 53 17.40 -7.37 1.74
C ALA A 53 17.91 -6.02 1.24
N HIS A 54 17.12 -4.94 1.37
CA HIS A 54 17.54 -3.60 0.97
C HIS A 54 18.76 -3.11 1.77
N ILE A 55 18.81 -3.36 3.08
CA ILE A 55 19.97 -3.04 3.92
C ILE A 55 21.19 -3.86 3.52
N GLN A 56 21.02 -5.14 3.18
CA GLN A 56 22.09 -6.03 2.75
C GLN A 56 22.56 -5.76 1.31
N GLY A 57 21.83 -4.98 0.56
CA GLY A 57 22.07 -4.66 -0.86
C GLY A 57 21.39 -5.67 -1.81
N VAL A 58 20.35 -5.19 -2.49
CA VAL A 58 19.56 -6.01 -3.43
C VAL A 58 20.38 -6.34 -4.68
N ALA A 59 20.45 -7.65 -5.00
CA ALA A 59 21.14 -8.15 -6.18
C ALA A 59 20.43 -9.37 -6.76
N ASP A 60 20.68 -9.65 -8.05
CA ASP A 60 20.14 -10.83 -8.74
C ASP A 60 20.67 -12.13 -8.13
N GLY A 61 19.77 -13.06 -7.85
CA GLY A 61 20.12 -14.40 -7.38
C GLY A 61 20.82 -14.43 -6.04
N ARG A 62 20.73 -13.34 -5.27
CA ARG A 62 21.32 -13.26 -3.93
C ARG A 62 20.37 -13.84 -2.90
N ASP A 63 20.93 -14.66 -2.02
CA ASP A 63 20.27 -15.11 -0.81
C ASP A 63 20.52 -14.11 0.33
N TYR A 64 19.50 -13.90 1.15
CA TYR A 64 19.49 -13.03 2.31
C TYR A 64 19.19 -13.83 3.54
N THR A 65 19.71 -13.42 4.67
CA THR A 65 19.43 -14.05 5.96
C THR A 65 18.74 -13.08 6.91
N ILE A 66 17.84 -13.60 7.73
CA ILE A 66 17.14 -12.85 8.77
C ILE A 66 16.83 -13.76 9.95
N GLU A 67 16.90 -13.21 11.16
CA GLU A 67 16.43 -13.90 12.36
C GLU A 67 14.90 -14.07 12.28
N ILE A 68 14.40 -15.29 12.51
CA ILE A 68 12.96 -15.58 12.46
C ILE A 68 12.20 -14.73 13.49
N ASP A 69 12.84 -14.40 14.60
CA ASP A 69 12.25 -13.55 15.64
C ASP A 69 11.91 -12.13 15.13
N ASP A 70 12.64 -11.61 14.16
CA ASP A 70 12.36 -10.31 13.55
C ASP A 70 11.04 -10.32 12.72
N LEU A 71 10.61 -11.49 12.29
CA LEU A 71 9.36 -11.67 11.54
C LEU A 71 8.15 -11.87 12.46
N LYS A 72 8.38 -12.19 13.74
CA LYS A 72 7.31 -12.47 14.71
C LYS A 72 6.71 -11.18 15.28
N PRO A 73 5.39 -11.10 15.45
CA PRO A 73 4.81 -10.13 16.36
C PRO A 73 5.27 -10.43 17.79
N ALA A 74 5.58 -9.40 18.57
CA ALA A 74 6.15 -9.48 19.92
C ALA A 74 5.42 -10.42 20.95
N ALA A 75 4.24 -10.93 20.63
CA ALA A 75 3.44 -11.81 21.48
C ALA A 75 3.47 -13.29 21.07
N HIS A 76 4.10 -13.66 19.95
CA HIS A 76 4.10 -15.04 19.45
C HIS A 76 5.43 -15.73 19.68
N LYS A 77 5.38 -16.96 20.22
CA LYS A 77 6.55 -17.80 20.50
C LYS A 77 6.81 -18.88 19.45
N GLY A 78 5.80 -19.24 18.63
CA GLY A 78 5.91 -20.32 17.65
C GLY A 78 6.48 -19.90 16.30
N TYR A 79 7.02 -20.85 15.55
CA TYR A 79 7.56 -20.69 14.19
C TYR A 79 6.47 -20.87 13.12
N GLU A 80 5.41 -21.60 13.42
CA GLU A 80 4.38 -22.02 12.45
C GLU A 80 3.77 -20.82 11.70
N MET A 81 3.60 -19.71 12.40
CA MET A 81 3.04 -18.48 11.80
C MET A 81 3.99 -17.85 10.77
N VAL A 82 5.30 -17.97 10.99
CA VAL A 82 6.31 -17.46 10.05
C VAL A 82 6.35 -18.40 8.84
N GLU A 83 6.38 -19.70 9.06
CA GLU A 83 6.35 -20.72 8.01
C GLU A 83 5.12 -20.56 7.12
N GLU A 84 3.91 -20.48 7.68
CA GLU A 84 2.68 -20.19 6.94
C GLU A 84 2.77 -18.89 6.11
N ALA A 85 3.39 -17.85 6.67
CA ALA A 85 3.55 -16.58 5.97
C ALA A 85 4.52 -16.70 4.79
N ILE A 86 5.65 -17.40 4.96
CA ILE A 86 6.64 -17.64 3.90
C ILE A 86 6.04 -18.49 2.79
N GLU A 87 5.37 -19.60 3.14
CA GLU A 87 4.68 -20.41 2.15
C GLU A 87 3.61 -19.65 1.37
N ALA A 88 2.85 -18.78 2.05
CA ALA A 88 1.88 -17.92 1.38
C ALA A 88 2.54 -16.97 0.38
N LEU A 89 3.71 -16.40 0.71
CA LEU A 89 4.48 -15.54 -0.20
C LEU A 89 5.02 -16.32 -1.41
N MET A 90 5.48 -17.55 -1.22
CA MET A 90 5.96 -18.40 -2.31
C MET A 90 4.84 -18.86 -3.24
N ARG A 91 3.65 -19.12 -2.71
CA ARG A 91 2.47 -19.55 -3.50
C ARG A 91 1.73 -18.41 -4.19
N THR A 92 1.94 -17.16 -3.76
CA THR A 92 1.21 -16.01 -4.30
C THR A 92 1.77 -15.57 -5.64
N LEU A 93 0.94 -15.68 -6.68
CA LEU A 93 1.26 -15.17 -8.02
C LEU A 93 0.90 -13.68 -8.11
N LEU A 94 1.91 -12.86 -8.23
CA LEU A 94 1.78 -11.43 -8.44
C LEU A 94 1.60 -11.07 -9.91
N VAL A 95 0.86 -10.02 -10.15
CA VAL A 95 0.71 -9.41 -11.47
C VAL A 95 1.27 -8.00 -11.41
N VAL A 96 2.38 -7.77 -12.09
CA VAL A 96 3.07 -6.48 -12.18
C VAL A 96 2.89 -5.92 -13.58
N ARG A 97 2.42 -4.68 -13.68
CA ARG A 97 2.37 -3.96 -14.95
C ARG A 97 3.72 -3.32 -15.22
N LEU A 98 4.28 -3.61 -16.41
CA LEU A 98 5.53 -3.02 -16.85
C LEU A 98 5.29 -1.67 -17.56
N PRO A 99 6.29 -0.79 -17.64
CA PRO A 99 6.19 0.51 -18.34
C PRO A 99 5.78 0.42 -19.81
N ASN A 100 6.12 -0.69 -20.49
CA ASN A 100 5.73 -0.95 -21.87
C ASN A 100 4.29 -1.44 -22.04
N GLY A 101 3.49 -1.46 -20.94
CA GLY A 101 2.10 -1.91 -20.95
C GLY A 101 1.90 -3.42 -20.84
N SER A 102 2.97 -4.21 -20.93
CA SER A 102 2.89 -5.67 -20.75
C SER A 102 2.70 -6.05 -19.28
N THR A 103 2.31 -7.30 -19.03
CA THR A 103 2.08 -7.85 -17.70
C THR A 103 3.10 -8.92 -17.40
N ARG A 104 3.75 -8.84 -16.25
CA ARG A 104 4.66 -9.87 -15.75
C ARG A 104 4.01 -10.60 -14.56
N ARG A 105 4.05 -11.93 -14.57
CA ARG A 105 3.62 -12.77 -13.45
C ARG A 105 4.85 -13.30 -12.74
N VAL A 106 4.93 -13.10 -11.43
CA VAL A 106 6.08 -13.47 -10.60
C VAL A 106 5.61 -13.90 -9.23
N GLN A 107 6.47 -14.57 -8.48
CA GLN A 107 6.29 -14.82 -7.04
C GLN A 107 7.00 -13.73 -6.23
N PHE A 108 6.70 -13.63 -4.92
CA PHE A 108 7.48 -12.77 -4.04
C PHE A 108 8.87 -13.35 -3.79
N LEU A 109 8.91 -14.64 -3.45
CA LEU A 109 10.15 -15.33 -3.10
C LEU A 109 10.49 -16.39 -4.15
N GLY A 110 11.77 -16.49 -4.47
CA GLY A 110 12.31 -17.50 -5.37
C GLY A 110 12.65 -18.82 -4.66
N GLY A 111 12.98 -18.73 -3.38
CA GLY A 111 13.29 -19.87 -2.53
C GLY A 111 13.50 -19.45 -1.08
N ASN A 112 13.52 -20.44 -0.18
CA ASN A 112 13.85 -20.26 1.22
C ASN A 112 14.38 -21.55 1.83
N ASP A 113 15.26 -21.42 2.80
CA ASP A 113 15.70 -22.47 3.71
C ASP A 113 15.41 -22.03 5.14
N LEU A 114 14.71 -22.88 5.89
CA LEU A 114 14.47 -22.70 7.31
C LEU A 114 15.40 -23.64 8.06
N ASP A 115 16.12 -23.11 9.03
CA ASP A 115 16.88 -23.92 9.95
C ASP A 115 15.95 -24.82 10.80
N ASP A 116 16.50 -25.95 11.27
CA ASP A 116 15.81 -26.89 12.13
C ASP A 116 15.11 -26.17 13.30
N PRO A 117 13.80 -26.32 13.47
CA PRO A 117 13.05 -25.67 14.54
C PRO A 117 13.52 -26.02 15.96
N ASP A 118 14.28 -27.13 16.12
CA ASP A 118 14.87 -27.55 17.39
C ASP A 118 16.16 -26.79 17.72
N ARG A 119 16.67 -25.94 16.83
CA ARG A 119 17.83 -25.09 17.10
C ARG A 119 17.43 -23.71 17.63
N PRO A 120 18.08 -23.21 18.72
CA PRO A 120 17.67 -21.97 19.40
C PRO A 120 17.83 -20.70 18.58
N ALA A 121 18.58 -20.69 17.50
CA ALA A 121 18.81 -19.56 16.62
C ALA A 121 18.22 -19.88 15.25
N GLY A 122 16.90 -19.76 15.14
CA GLY A 122 16.23 -19.94 13.86
C GLY A 122 16.58 -18.79 12.91
N VAL A 123 17.30 -19.11 11.85
CA VAL A 123 17.62 -18.19 10.75
C VAL A 123 16.84 -18.63 9.52
N LEU A 124 16.18 -17.67 8.88
CA LEU A 124 15.58 -17.84 7.57
C LEU A 124 16.56 -17.35 6.52
N THR A 125 16.95 -18.23 5.59
CA THR A 125 17.60 -17.86 4.33
C THR A 125 16.56 -17.78 3.24
N TYR A 126 16.52 -16.70 2.45
CA TYR A 126 15.53 -16.48 1.41
C TYR A 126 16.08 -15.69 0.24
N SER A 127 15.48 -15.87 -0.93
CA SER A 127 15.73 -15.07 -2.12
C SER A 127 14.42 -14.56 -2.72
N PHE A 128 14.49 -13.41 -3.39
CA PHE A 128 13.36 -12.91 -4.18
C PHE A 128 13.33 -13.58 -5.57
N ASP A 129 12.14 -13.66 -6.16
CA ASP A 129 12.01 -14.04 -7.56
C ASP A 129 12.89 -13.12 -8.44
N LYS A 130 13.74 -13.71 -9.28
CA LYS A 130 14.68 -12.97 -10.14
C LYS A 130 13.96 -11.94 -11.01
N ARG A 131 12.81 -12.30 -11.59
CA ARG A 131 12.03 -11.41 -12.46
C ARG A 131 11.36 -10.27 -11.68
N LEU A 132 11.10 -10.48 -10.40
CA LEU A 132 10.65 -9.41 -9.51
C LEU A 132 11.79 -8.42 -9.27
N ILE A 133 12.99 -8.89 -8.95
CA ILE A 133 14.17 -8.02 -8.76
C ILE A 133 14.45 -7.20 -10.02
N GLU A 134 14.33 -7.77 -11.23
CA GLU A 134 14.48 -7.02 -12.49
C GLU A 134 13.52 -5.81 -12.55
N VAL A 135 12.27 -5.98 -12.11
CA VAL A 135 11.29 -4.88 -12.08
C VAL A 135 11.65 -3.83 -11.03
N LEU A 136 12.09 -4.27 -9.86
CA LEU A 136 12.37 -3.38 -8.74
C LEU A 136 13.66 -2.58 -8.89
N ARG A 137 14.60 -3.07 -9.72
CA ARG A 137 15.90 -2.41 -9.96
C ARG A 137 15.74 -1.01 -10.52
N ASP A 138 14.81 -0.82 -11.43
CA ASP A 138 14.59 0.45 -12.14
C ASP A 138 13.54 1.34 -11.45
N SER A 139 13.06 0.93 -10.29
CA SER A 139 12.05 1.68 -9.54
C SER A 139 12.59 3.05 -9.11
N THR A 140 11.81 4.10 -9.38
CA THR A 140 12.12 5.49 -9.00
C THR A 140 11.06 6.10 -8.08
N ILE A 141 10.00 5.34 -7.77
CA ILE A 141 8.90 5.76 -6.92
C ILE A 141 8.79 4.78 -5.75
N TRP A 142 8.71 5.31 -4.54
CA TRP A 142 8.67 4.50 -3.33
C TRP A 142 7.76 5.08 -2.25
N GLY A 143 7.41 4.25 -1.29
CA GLY A 143 6.80 4.64 -0.02
C GLY A 143 7.75 4.43 1.15
N LYS A 144 7.70 5.35 2.12
CA LYS A 144 8.40 5.22 3.40
C LYS A 144 7.50 4.54 4.42
N ILE A 145 7.84 3.33 4.80
CA ILE A 145 7.02 2.48 5.66
C ILE A 145 7.65 2.43 7.06
N ALA A 146 7.00 3.03 8.05
CA ALA A 146 7.42 2.90 9.44
C ALA A 146 7.08 1.50 9.95
N LEU A 147 8.11 0.66 10.16
CA LEU A 147 7.94 -0.74 10.57
C LEU A 147 7.16 -0.89 11.89
N PRO A 148 7.36 -0.06 12.94
CA PRO A 148 6.56 -0.16 14.16
C PRO A 148 5.08 0.09 13.92
N VAL A 149 4.73 1.00 13.00
CA VAL A 149 3.33 1.28 12.62
C VAL A 149 2.75 0.10 11.86
N LEU A 150 3.49 -0.42 10.87
CA LEU A 150 3.10 -1.61 10.09
C LEU A 150 2.80 -2.79 11.01
N MET A 151 3.71 -3.08 11.97
CA MET A 151 3.57 -4.18 12.91
C MET A 151 2.41 -3.99 13.90
N ALA A 152 1.98 -2.77 14.14
CA ALA A 152 0.88 -2.47 15.05
C ALA A 152 -0.52 -2.67 14.45
N PHE A 153 -0.67 -2.64 13.11
CA PHE A 153 -1.95 -2.84 12.44
C PHE A 153 -2.53 -4.23 12.67
N THR A 154 -3.85 -4.33 12.71
CA THR A 154 -4.56 -5.59 12.98
C THR A 154 -5.28 -6.15 11.76
N SER A 155 -5.29 -5.42 10.65
CA SER A 155 -5.95 -5.80 9.40
C SER A 155 -4.99 -5.77 8.21
N LYS A 156 -5.04 -6.80 7.37
CA LYS A 156 -4.31 -6.82 6.10
C LYS A 156 -4.71 -5.67 5.16
N TYR A 157 -5.96 -5.26 5.23
CA TYR A 157 -6.48 -4.13 4.45
C TYR A 157 -5.90 -2.79 4.93
N THR A 158 -5.63 -2.68 6.25
CA THR A 158 -4.97 -1.49 6.81
C THR A 158 -3.55 -1.35 6.29
N ILE A 159 -2.80 -2.46 6.22
CA ILE A 159 -1.45 -2.46 5.63
C ILE A 159 -1.51 -1.97 4.19
N SER A 160 -2.39 -2.51 3.35
CA SER A 160 -2.49 -2.11 1.94
C SER A 160 -2.81 -0.61 1.77
N LEU A 161 -3.78 -0.09 2.53
CA LEU A 161 -4.10 1.34 2.47
C LEU A 161 -2.93 2.20 2.98
N TYR A 162 -2.30 1.80 4.08
CA TYR A 162 -1.17 2.52 4.67
C TYR A 162 0.02 2.60 3.71
N GLU A 163 0.42 1.50 3.10
CA GLU A 163 1.54 1.46 2.15
C GLU A 163 1.25 2.32 0.91
N ASN A 164 0.03 2.25 0.37
CA ASN A 164 -0.38 3.09 -0.74
C ASN A 164 -0.33 4.59 -0.37
N LEU A 165 -0.84 4.95 0.81
CA LEU A 165 -0.79 6.33 1.28
C LEU A 165 0.64 6.79 1.59
N ALA A 166 1.50 5.92 2.10
CA ALA A 166 2.92 6.23 2.35
C ALA A 166 3.65 6.57 1.03
N GLN A 167 3.32 5.89 -0.06
CA GLN A 167 3.81 6.23 -1.39
C GLN A 167 3.22 7.57 -1.88
N LEU A 168 1.90 7.74 -1.84
CA LEU A 168 1.22 8.93 -2.34
C LEU A 168 1.60 10.20 -1.56
N SER A 169 1.79 10.10 -0.24
CA SER A 169 2.16 11.23 0.62
C SER A 169 3.58 11.74 0.35
N GLY A 170 4.44 10.92 -0.26
CA GLY A 170 5.76 11.33 -0.75
C GLY A 170 5.69 12.19 -2.02
N LEU A 171 4.56 12.21 -2.73
CA LEU A 171 4.35 13.01 -3.92
C LEU A 171 3.85 14.41 -3.52
N SER A 172 4.74 15.37 -3.47
CA SER A 172 4.58 16.71 -2.84
C SER A 172 3.44 17.59 -3.35
N LEU A 173 2.76 17.22 -4.43
CA LEU A 173 1.71 18.04 -5.05
C LEU A 173 0.30 17.45 -4.97
N LYS A 174 0.14 16.24 -4.44
CA LYS A 174 -1.16 15.57 -4.35
C LYS A 174 -1.59 15.41 -2.89
N THR A 175 -2.84 15.74 -2.62
CA THR A 175 -3.50 15.49 -1.34
C THR A 175 -4.72 14.60 -1.47
N SER A 176 -5.06 14.19 -2.70
CA SER A 176 -6.15 13.26 -2.97
C SER A 176 -5.92 12.46 -4.26
N GLN A 177 -6.55 11.30 -4.31
CA GLN A 177 -6.53 10.39 -5.46
C GLN A 177 -7.90 9.72 -5.61
N ASP A 178 -8.37 9.65 -6.87
CA ASP A 178 -9.60 8.94 -7.22
C ASP A 178 -9.27 7.56 -7.76
N TYR A 179 -10.06 6.57 -7.37
CA TYR A 179 -10.01 5.19 -7.87
C TYR A 179 -11.40 4.75 -8.29
N SER A 180 -11.51 3.90 -9.32
CA SER A 180 -12.72 3.13 -9.52
C SER A 180 -12.96 2.24 -8.28
N LEU A 181 -14.21 1.88 -8.01
CA LEU A 181 -14.52 1.01 -6.87
C LEU A 181 -13.77 -0.34 -6.98
N ASP A 182 -13.67 -0.89 -8.19
CA ASP A 182 -13.01 -2.17 -8.43
C ASP A 182 -11.48 -2.07 -8.23
N THR A 183 -10.83 -1.05 -8.80
CA THR A 183 -9.40 -0.80 -8.59
C THR A 183 -9.09 -0.60 -7.11
N PHE A 184 -9.99 0.09 -6.38
CA PHE A 184 -9.80 0.30 -4.94
C PHE A 184 -9.94 -0.99 -4.13
N ARG A 185 -10.84 -1.89 -4.51
CA ARG A 185 -10.96 -3.22 -3.90
C ARG A 185 -9.71 -4.06 -4.14
N GLU A 186 -9.19 -4.05 -5.36
CA GLU A 186 -7.93 -4.73 -5.72
C GLU A 186 -6.75 -4.18 -4.91
N LEU A 187 -6.60 -2.85 -4.82
CA LEU A 187 -5.57 -2.18 -4.03
C LEU A 187 -5.60 -2.62 -2.56
N LEU A 188 -6.78 -2.73 -1.97
CA LEU A 188 -6.91 -3.22 -0.60
C LEU A 188 -6.67 -4.72 -0.49
N GLY A 189 -6.72 -5.47 -1.60
CA GLY A 189 -6.66 -6.92 -1.63
C GLY A 189 -7.93 -7.56 -1.08
N VAL A 190 -9.09 -7.01 -1.44
CA VAL A 190 -10.39 -7.61 -1.14
C VAL A 190 -10.65 -8.75 -2.11
N PRO A 191 -10.87 -9.99 -1.64
CA PRO A 191 -11.13 -11.12 -2.51
C PRO A 191 -12.37 -10.90 -3.40
N PRO A 192 -12.36 -11.38 -4.66
CA PRO A 192 -13.52 -11.35 -5.52
C PRO A 192 -14.75 -11.95 -4.84
N GLY A 193 -15.91 -11.32 -5.02
CA GLY A 193 -17.16 -11.80 -4.44
C GLY A 193 -17.37 -11.54 -2.94
N ARG A 194 -16.34 -11.07 -2.22
CA ARG A 194 -16.46 -10.70 -0.81
C ARG A 194 -16.94 -9.25 -0.65
N TYR A 195 -17.79 -8.97 0.36
CA TYR A 195 -18.39 -7.64 0.59
C TYR A 195 -19.04 -7.09 -0.69
N LYS A 196 -20.05 -7.80 -1.20
CA LYS A 196 -20.70 -7.55 -2.50
C LYS A 196 -21.22 -6.13 -2.66
N THR A 197 -21.73 -5.53 -1.59
CA THR A 197 -22.22 -4.16 -1.59
C THR A 197 -21.20 -3.18 -1.05
N PHE A 198 -21.26 -1.91 -1.47
CA PHE A 198 -20.45 -0.85 -0.87
C PHE A 198 -20.74 -0.68 0.62
N GLY A 199 -21.97 -0.89 1.06
CA GLY A 199 -22.35 -0.83 2.47
C GLY A 199 -21.58 -1.84 3.33
N GLU A 200 -21.47 -3.08 2.84
CA GLU A 200 -20.68 -4.13 3.51
C GLU A 200 -19.19 -3.80 3.52
N LEU A 201 -18.65 -3.40 2.36
CA LEU A 201 -17.25 -2.97 2.24
C LEU A 201 -16.95 -1.84 3.22
N ASN A 202 -17.80 -0.83 3.27
CA ASN A 202 -17.64 0.32 4.17
C ASN A 202 -17.70 -0.10 5.64
N LYS A 203 -18.69 -0.93 6.02
CA LYS A 203 -18.89 -1.37 7.40
C LYS A 203 -17.73 -2.26 7.89
N HIS A 204 -17.33 -3.24 7.09
CA HIS A 204 -16.43 -4.30 7.53
C HIS A 204 -14.95 -4.05 7.20
N VAL A 205 -14.66 -3.18 6.22
CA VAL A 205 -13.30 -2.87 5.77
C VAL A 205 -12.98 -1.40 5.99
N LEU A 206 -13.67 -0.47 5.29
CA LEU A 206 -13.21 0.92 5.22
C LEU A 206 -13.23 1.64 6.57
N LYS A 207 -14.34 1.58 7.31
CA LYS A 207 -14.44 2.24 8.62
C LYS A 207 -13.35 1.78 9.61
N PRO A 208 -13.13 0.46 9.83
CA PRO A 208 -12.05 -0.02 10.69
C PRO A 208 -10.66 0.39 10.19
N VAL A 209 -10.40 0.28 8.90
CA VAL A 209 -9.11 0.60 8.28
C VAL A 209 -8.77 2.08 8.43
N ILE A 210 -9.71 2.96 8.12
CA ILE A 210 -9.55 4.42 8.27
C ILE A 210 -9.28 4.78 9.73
N ALA A 211 -10.02 4.20 10.66
CA ALA A 211 -9.83 4.44 12.09
C ALA A 211 -8.41 4.02 12.54
N GLU A 212 -7.94 2.86 12.09
CA GLU A 212 -6.64 2.32 12.46
C GLU A 212 -5.48 3.13 11.85
N VAL A 213 -5.58 3.52 10.56
CA VAL A 213 -4.58 4.41 9.94
C VAL A 213 -4.56 5.76 10.65
N ASN A 214 -5.73 6.35 10.90
CA ASN A 214 -5.81 7.65 11.59
C ASN A 214 -5.29 7.61 13.03
N ALA A 215 -5.38 6.46 13.70
CA ALA A 215 -4.87 6.31 15.05
C ALA A 215 -3.34 6.16 15.09
N LEU A 216 -2.73 5.44 14.15
CA LEU A 216 -1.36 4.96 14.28
C LEU A 216 -0.37 5.59 13.27
N ALA A 217 -0.82 5.95 12.06
CA ALA A 217 0.07 6.47 11.02
C ALA A 217 0.46 7.94 11.25
N PRO A 218 1.58 8.41 10.67
CA PRO A 218 2.00 9.82 10.78
C PRO A 218 1.16 10.79 9.95
N PHE A 219 0.28 10.28 9.13
CA PHE A 219 -0.67 11.05 8.30
C PHE A 219 -2.11 10.68 8.66
N GLY A 220 -3.04 11.56 8.31
CA GLY A 220 -4.47 11.28 8.38
C GLY A 220 -5.03 10.92 7.01
N VAL A 221 -6.14 10.20 6.97
CA VAL A 221 -6.83 9.77 5.75
C VAL A 221 -8.34 9.96 5.88
N SER A 222 -8.96 10.33 4.77
CA SER A 222 -10.41 10.31 4.58
C SER A 222 -10.74 9.56 3.30
N VAL A 223 -11.87 8.88 3.28
CA VAL A 223 -12.36 8.13 2.12
C VAL A 223 -13.78 8.53 1.85
N VAL A 224 -14.04 9.06 0.66
CA VAL A 224 -15.34 9.57 0.25
C VAL A 224 -15.84 8.78 -0.96
N PRO A 225 -17.03 8.16 -0.88
CA PRO A 225 -17.63 7.52 -2.04
C PRO A 225 -18.19 8.58 -3.01
N VAL A 226 -17.87 8.42 -4.29
CA VAL A 226 -18.46 9.19 -5.39
C VAL A 226 -19.57 8.35 -6.01
N LYS A 227 -20.76 8.93 -6.06
CA LYS A 227 -21.97 8.24 -6.54
C LYS A 227 -22.35 8.70 -7.94
N GLN A 228 -22.86 7.77 -8.71
CA GLN A 228 -23.64 8.04 -9.93
C GLN A 228 -25.06 7.48 -9.71
N GLY A 229 -26.00 8.37 -9.51
CA GLY A 229 -27.33 8.01 -9.02
C GLY A 229 -27.26 7.34 -7.62
N LYS A 230 -27.77 6.13 -7.50
CA LYS A 230 -27.77 5.35 -6.25
C LYS A 230 -26.49 4.50 -6.07
N LYS A 231 -25.67 4.31 -7.12
CA LYS A 231 -24.48 3.44 -7.09
C LYS A 231 -23.23 4.23 -6.75
N VAL A 232 -22.37 3.66 -5.92
CA VAL A 232 -20.99 4.14 -5.72
C VAL A 232 -20.15 3.59 -6.85
N VAL A 233 -19.53 4.48 -7.63
CA VAL A 233 -18.73 4.13 -8.82
C VAL A 233 -17.24 4.41 -8.61
N GLN A 234 -16.91 5.39 -7.75
CA GLN A 234 -15.55 5.77 -7.46
C GLN A 234 -15.37 6.00 -5.96
N ILE A 235 -14.11 5.95 -5.55
CA ILE A 235 -13.66 6.28 -4.20
C ILE A 235 -12.62 7.39 -4.32
N ARG A 236 -12.85 8.51 -3.63
CA ARG A 236 -11.86 9.55 -3.44
C ARG A 236 -11.17 9.34 -2.10
N ILE A 237 -9.85 9.17 -2.13
CA ILE A 237 -9.01 9.14 -0.93
C ILE A 237 -8.38 10.52 -0.80
N GLY A 238 -8.50 11.12 0.39
CA GLY A 238 -7.78 12.33 0.76
C GLY A 238 -6.83 12.06 1.91
N TRP A 239 -5.66 12.69 1.92
CA TRP A 239 -4.69 12.55 3.02
C TRP A 239 -4.07 13.89 3.38
N TRP A 240 -3.56 13.98 4.61
CA TRP A 240 -2.89 15.17 5.13
C TRP A 240 -1.83 14.80 6.17
N THR A 241 -0.82 15.61 6.29
CA THR A 241 0.18 15.49 7.36
C THR A 241 -0.48 15.86 8.71
N LYS A 242 -0.26 15.05 9.72
CA LYS A 242 -0.71 15.35 11.08
C LYS A 242 0.13 16.47 11.69
N ASP A 243 -0.51 17.32 12.50
CA ASP A 243 0.18 18.28 13.34
C ASP A 243 0.92 17.59 14.51
N ALA A 244 1.73 18.33 15.24
CA ALA A 244 2.52 17.82 16.36
C ALA A 244 1.67 17.15 17.44
N THR A 245 0.47 17.68 17.73
CA THR A 245 -0.45 17.13 18.71
C THR A 245 -1.01 15.78 18.26
N ALA A 246 -1.46 15.70 17.00
CA ALA A 246 -1.97 14.46 16.43
C ALA A 246 -0.88 13.41 16.26
N LEU A 247 0.36 13.81 15.95
CA LEU A 247 1.52 12.91 15.90
C LEU A 247 1.83 12.34 17.28
N ARG A 248 1.83 13.16 18.34
CA ARG A 248 2.03 12.69 19.71
C ARG A 248 0.96 11.69 20.13
N LYS A 249 -0.31 11.97 19.85
CA LYS A 249 -1.41 11.02 20.11
C LYS A 249 -1.22 9.68 19.37
N ALA A 250 -0.77 9.72 18.13
CA ALA A 250 -0.50 8.50 17.36
C ALA A 250 0.67 7.70 17.97
N PHE A 251 1.73 8.38 18.38
CA PHE A 251 2.86 7.77 19.07
C PHE A 251 2.43 7.13 20.40
N ASP A 252 1.67 7.85 21.22
CA ASP A 252 1.16 7.35 22.51
C ASP A 252 0.28 6.10 22.29
N GLU A 253 -0.62 6.12 21.29
CA GLU A 253 -1.45 4.95 20.99
C GLU A 253 -0.63 3.76 20.47
N LEU A 254 0.47 4.02 19.73
CA LEU A 254 1.38 2.98 19.27
C LEU A 254 2.06 2.25 20.44
N GLN A 255 2.39 2.97 21.54
CA GLN A 255 3.01 2.43 22.75
C GLN A 255 2.03 1.69 23.65
N ARG A 256 0.72 1.94 23.51
CA ARG A 256 -0.32 1.28 24.32
C ARG A 256 -0.51 -0.18 23.91
N SER A 257 -0.99 -0.98 24.87
CA SER A 257 -1.40 -2.36 24.62
C SER A 257 -2.37 -2.46 23.45
N ARG A 258 -2.21 -3.51 22.64
CA ARG A 258 -3.14 -3.83 21.54
C ARG A 258 -4.52 -4.25 22.05
N ILE A 259 -4.60 -4.75 23.28
CA ILE A 259 -5.85 -5.12 23.91
C ILE A 259 -6.76 -3.89 23.95
N SER A 260 -8.01 -4.05 23.56
CA SER A 260 -9.02 -2.98 23.47
C SER A 260 -8.70 -1.80 22.54
N ARG A 261 -7.61 -1.85 21.76
CA ARG A 261 -7.27 -0.78 20.79
C ARG A 261 -8.44 -0.47 19.86
N ARG A 262 -9.09 -1.48 19.31
CA ARG A 262 -10.22 -1.29 18.39
C ARG A 262 -11.35 -0.49 19.05
N ALA A 263 -11.67 -0.75 20.31
CA ALA A 263 -12.68 0.01 21.05
C ALA A 263 -12.25 1.46 21.27
N ARG A 264 -11.00 1.69 21.67
CA ARG A 264 -10.47 3.04 21.90
C ARG A 264 -10.49 3.90 20.63
N ILE A 265 -9.98 3.38 19.50
CA ILE A 265 -9.87 4.13 18.24
C ILE A 265 -11.23 4.33 17.54
N SER A 266 -12.24 3.53 17.89
CA SER A 266 -13.61 3.67 17.37
C SER A 266 -14.44 4.68 18.16
N SER A 267 -13.94 5.22 19.28
CA SER A 267 -14.66 6.18 20.08
C SER A 267 -14.80 7.53 19.37
N PRO A 268 -15.92 8.28 19.58
CA PRO A 268 -16.15 9.58 18.96
C PRO A 268 -15.06 10.62 19.27
N ASP A 269 -14.41 10.53 20.44
CA ASP A 269 -13.36 11.45 20.86
C ASP A 269 -12.07 11.29 20.03
N TYR A 270 -11.78 10.08 19.58
CA TYR A 270 -10.63 9.82 18.72
C TYR A 270 -10.85 10.34 17.29
N SER A 271 -12.09 10.26 16.80
CA SER A 271 -12.45 10.67 15.44
C SER A 271 -12.61 12.19 15.29
N ARG A 272 -12.86 12.95 16.37
CA ARG A 272 -13.10 14.41 16.32
C ARG A 272 -11.84 15.27 16.39
N GLY A 273 -10.71 14.73 16.85
CA GLY A 273 -9.53 15.54 17.22
C GLY A 273 -8.64 16.08 16.09
N GLY A 274 -8.74 15.59 14.87
CA GLY A 274 -7.86 16.03 13.76
C GLY A 274 -8.52 15.97 12.38
N ALA A 275 -9.59 15.21 12.25
CA ALA A 275 -10.19 14.89 10.95
C ALA A 275 -10.94 16.08 10.31
N ARG A 276 -11.54 16.99 11.09
CA ARG A 276 -12.41 18.03 10.52
C ARG A 276 -11.68 19.07 9.70
N ARG A 277 -10.57 19.63 10.18
CA ARG A 277 -9.89 20.74 9.46
C ARG A 277 -9.12 20.25 8.22
N GLY A 278 -8.51 19.08 8.27
CA GLY A 278 -7.80 18.49 7.14
C GLY A 278 -8.75 17.94 6.07
N ALA A 279 -9.80 17.21 6.49
CA ALA A 279 -10.77 16.62 5.59
C ALA A 279 -11.58 17.67 4.81
N GLU A 280 -12.03 18.75 5.46
CA GLU A 280 -12.77 19.84 4.79
C GLU A 280 -11.94 20.57 3.74
N ARG A 281 -10.63 20.71 3.96
CA ARG A 281 -9.72 21.37 3.01
C ARG A 281 -9.42 20.48 1.79
N VAL A 282 -9.34 19.16 1.98
CA VAL A 282 -8.99 18.19 0.93
C VAL A 282 -10.21 17.76 0.12
N LEU A 283 -11.42 17.78 0.75
CA LEU A 283 -12.66 17.27 0.17
C LEU A 283 -13.49 18.32 -0.57
N ARG A 284 -13.03 19.57 -0.70
CA ARG A 284 -13.72 20.52 -1.57
C ARG A 284 -13.78 19.94 -2.98
N PRO A 285 -14.95 19.68 -3.54
CA PRO A 285 -15.07 19.13 -4.88
C PRO A 285 -14.41 20.11 -5.85
N ARG A 286 -13.35 19.67 -6.56
CA ARG A 286 -12.96 20.35 -7.77
C ARG A 286 -14.17 20.28 -8.73
N PRO A 287 -14.63 21.40 -9.30
CA PRO A 287 -15.64 21.32 -10.32
C PRO A 287 -15.15 20.38 -11.42
N LEU A 288 -16.02 19.46 -11.84
CA LEU A 288 -15.76 18.60 -13.00
C LEU A 288 -15.41 19.54 -14.17
N PRO A 289 -14.38 19.26 -14.97
CA PRO A 289 -14.14 19.99 -16.19
C PRO A 289 -15.44 19.97 -17.02
N PRO A 290 -15.81 21.09 -17.65
CA PRO A 290 -16.99 21.12 -18.50
C PRO A 290 -16.88 20.00 -19.54
N SER A 291 -17.94 19.21 -19.71
CA SER A 291 -18.03 18.20 -20.75
C SER A 291 -17.75 18.88 -22.09
N LEU A 292 -16.73 18.40 -22.80
CA LEU A 292 -16.44 18.86 -24.16
C LEU A 292 -17.72 18.73 -24.98
N PRO A 293 -18.10 19.76 -25.75
CA PRO A 293 -19.27 19.67 -26.60
C PRO A 293 -19.09 18.53 -27.60
N VAL A 294 -20.06 17.63 -27.64
CA VAL A 294 -20.13 16.56 -28.64
C VAL A 294 -20.13 17.24 -30.00
N GLY A 295 -19.06 17.11 -30.75
CA GLY A 295 -18.90 17.67 -32.07
C GLY A 295 -20.05 17.20 -32.96
N ARG A 296 -20.85 18.14 -33.48
CA ARG A 296 -21.81 17.88 -34.55
C ARG A 296 -21.04 17.33 -35.76
N ARG A 297 -21.36 16.15 -36.21
CA ARG A 297 -20.88 15.62 -37.50
C ARG A 297 -21.28 16.64 -38.60
N PRO A 298 -20.41 17.04 -39.51
CA PRO A 298 -20.82 17.82 -40.66
C PRO A 298 -21.77 16.99 -41.52
N ALA A 299 -22.90 17.64 -41.89
CA ALA A 299 -23.85 17.08 -42.81
C ALA A 299 -23.19 16.80 -44.17
N GLY A 300 -23.40 15.61 -44.70
CA GLY A 300 -22.84 15.15 -45.95
C GLY A 300 -23.20 16.05 -47.11
N GLU A 301 -22.23 16.44 -47.89
CA GLU A 301 -22.40 17.01 -49.24
C GLU A 301 -23.01 15.95 -50.15
N ALA A 302 -24.18 16.29 -50.66
CA ALA A 302 -24.80 15.55 -51.75
C ALA A 302 -24.00 15.74 -53.02
N LYS A 303 -23.46 14.68 -53.59
CA LYS A 303 -22.96 14.69 -54.97
C LYS A 303 -24.15 14.81 -55.93
N ALA A 304 -24.22 15.96 -56.61
CA ALA A 304 -24.98 16.10 -57.85
C ALA A 304 -24.21 15.40 -58.98
N GLY A 305 -24.96 14.71 -59.82
CA GLY A 305 -24.45 13.95 -60.92
C GLY A 305 -23.99 14.79 -62.09
N GLU A 306 -23.12 14.23 -62.85
CA GLU A 306 -23.18 14.06 -64.33
C GLU A 306 -22.29 12.86 -64.68
#